data_80ae795d466abe298d3ca170db8e6d18
#
_entry.id   80ae795d466abe298d3ca170db8e6d18
#
_cell.length_a   1.000
_cell.length_b   1.000
_cell.length_c   1.000
_cell.angle_alpha   90.00
_cell.angle_beta   90.00
_cell.angle_gamma   90.00
#
_symmetry.space_group_name_H-M   'P 1'
#
loop_
_entity.id
_entity.type
_entity.pdbx_description
1 polymer ?
#
loop_
_entity_poly.entity_id
_entity_poly.type
_entity_poly.pdbx_seq_one_letter_code
_entity_poly.pdbx_strand_id
1 'polypeptide(L)'
;MVFMDVMMPVMDGHEAVRRMREIETIKFVPIIFLTARTDESVLSHCIEVGGDDFLTKPFNHTVLKAKVLSMERISRLHKRLGTLYAQMKKDEEMAESVFSGAVIAGNVAMDQLRTLLQPAAVFSGDVLLSAYEPSGDLNILLGDFTGHGLAAAIGALPVSETFRAMTQKGFSPQQILAGINRKL
;
A
#
# COMPACT_ATOMS: atom_id res chain seq x y z
N MET A 1 -10.92 -0.36 -23.71
CA MET A 1 -9.95 -0.65 -24.81
C MET A 1 -10.11 0.42 -25.86
N VAL A 2 -9.02 0.86 -26.43
CA VAL A 2 -8.97 1.86 -27.51
C VAL A 2 -8.25 1.25 -28.71
N PHE A 3 -8.79 1.46 -29.91
CA PHE A 3 -8.08 1.28 -31.16
C PHE A 3 -7.64 2.65 -31.65
N MET A 4 -6.34 2.85 -31.81
CA MET A 4 -5.75 4.13 -32.14
C MET A 4 -5.12 4.07 -33.53
N ASP A 5 -5.63 4.83 -34.47
CA ASP A 5 -4.95 4.98 -35.76
C ASP A 5 -3.65 5.78 -35.56
N VAL A 6 -2.56 5.34 -36.16
CA VAL A 6 -1.29 6.07 -36.11
C VAL A 6 -1.40 7.38 -36.90
N MET A 7 -1.98 7.33 -38.10
CA MET A 7 -2.05 8.49 -39.03
C MET A 7 -3.39 9.22 -38.87
N MET A 8 -3.42 10.25 -38.05
CA MET A 8 -4.59 11.10 -37.86
C MET A 8 -4.25 12.57 -38.15
N PRO A 9 -5.21 13.37 -38.67
CA PRO A 9 -5.00 14.81 -38.86
C PRO A 9 -4.95 15.53 -37.49
N VAL A 10 -4.22 16.67 -37.47
CA VAL A 10 -4.07 17.57 -36.31
C VAL A 10 -3.20 16.97 -35.18
N MET A 11 -3.47 15.76 -34.74
CA MET A 11 -2.68 15.05 -33.73
C MET A 11 -2.57 13.59 -34.15
N ASP A 12 -1.36 13.07 -34.26
CA ASP A 12 -1.14 11.66 -34.59
C ASP A 12 -1.45 10.74 -33.39
N GLY A 13 -1.56 9.44 -33.68
CA GLY A 13 -1.90 8.45 -32.65
C GLY A 13 -0.84 8.31 -31.56
N HIS A 14 0.44 8.51 -31.88
CA HIS A 14 1.53 8.42 -30.90
C HIS A 14 1.43 9.54 -29.86
N GLU A 15 1.24 10.76 -30.31
CA GLU A 15 1.07 11.91 -29.41
C GLU A 15 -0.23 11.79 -28.60
N ALA A 16 -1.31 11.31 -29.21
CA ALA A 16 -2.58 11.08 -28.50
C ALA A 16 -2.39 10.06 -27.36
N VAL A 17 -1.70 8.94 -27.60
CA VAL A 17 -1.45 7.92 -26.59
C VAL A 17 -0.53 8.44 -25.50
N ARG A 18 0.53 9.19 -25.84
CA ARG A 18 1.41 9.79 -24.85
C ARG A 18 0.62 10.66 -23.87
N ARG A 19 -0.22 11.56 -24.36
CA ARG A 19 -1.07 12.42 -23.54
C ARG A 19 -2.09 11.63 -22.73
N MET A 20 -2.63 10.55 -23.26
CA MET A 20 -3.53 9.68 -22.52
C MET A 20 -2.83 9.00 -21.35
N ARG A 21 -1.57 8.60 -21.51
CA ARG A 21 -0.80 7.95 -20.44
C ARG A 21 -0.35 8.93 -19.34
N GLU A 22 -0.26 10.23 -19.64
CA GLU A 22 0.03 11.28 -18.65
C GLU A 22 -1.16 11.60 -17.73
N ILE A 23 -2.36 11.15 -18.07
CA ILE A 23 -3.56 11.38 -17.25
C ILE A 23 -3.62 10.33 -16.11
N GLU A 24 -3.13 10.67 -14.94
CA GLU A 24 -3.05 9.78 -13.76
C GLU A 24 -4.39 9.18 -13.34
N THR A 25 -5.50 9.88 -13.58
CA THR A 25 -6.86 9.42 -13.22
C THR A 25 -7.40 8.32 -14.14
N ILE A 26 -6.79 8.12 -15.30
CA ILE A 26 -7.19 7.07 -16.24
C ILE A 26 -6.67 5.72 -15.72
N LYS A 27 -7.59 4.87 -15.26
CA LYS A 27 -7.29 3.45 -14.98
C LYS A 27 -6.74 2.77 -16.23
N PHE A 28 -6.01 1.68 -16.06
CA PHE A 28 -5.45 0.91 -17.17
C PHE A 28 -6.48 0.66 -18.29
N VAL A 29 -6.24 1.28 -19.46
CA VAL A 29 -7.02 1.13 -20.67
C VAL A 29 -6.10 0.56 -21.74
N PRO A 30 -6.33 -0.67 -22.23
CA PRO A 30 -5.56 -1.23 -23.34
C PRO A 30 -5.70 -0.40 -24.60
N ILE A 31 -4.56 -0.11 -25.26
CA ILE A 31 -4.48 0.64 -26.51
C ILE A 31 -3.81 -0.21 -27.57
N ILE A 32 -4.50 -0.47 -28.66
CA ILE A 32 -3.99 -1.19 -29.82
C ILE A 32 -3.86 -0.19 -30.98
N PHE A 33 -2.63 0.01 -31.45
CA PHE A 33 -2.40 0.85 -32.62
C PHE A 33 -2.84 0.17 -33.90
N LEU A 34 -3.46 0.95 -34.80
CA LEU A 34 -3.77 0.54 -36.18
C LEU A 34 -2.81 1.26 -37.12
N THR A 35 -2.00 0.52 -37.88
CA THR A 35 -0.99 1.11 -38.78
C THR A 35 -1.02 0.46 -40.17
N ALA A 36 -0.76 1.25 -41.22
CA ALA A 36 -0.54 0.71 -42.55
C ALA A 36 0.96 0.36 -42.81
N ARG A 37 1.84 0.76 -41.88
CA ARG A 37 3.28 0.51 -41.95
C ARG A 37 3.68 -0.74 -41.23
N THR A 38 4.61 -1.49 -41.81
CA THR A 38 5.13 -2.74 -41.29
C THR A 38 6.61 -2.63 -40.89
N ASP A 39 7.19 -1.44 -40.99
CA ASP A 39 8.58 -1.19 -40.62
C ASP A 39 8.75 -1.43 -39.11
N GLU A 40 9.76 -2.18 -38.76
CA GLU A 40 10.05 -2.60 -37.37
C GLU A 40 10.21 -1.42 -36.43
N SER A 41 10.85 -0.33 -36.92
CA SER A 41 11.02 0.92 -36.16
C SER A 41 9.69 1.60 -35.80
N VAL A 42 8.70 1.55 -36.69
CA VAL A 42 7.36 2.12 -36.44
C VAL A 42 6.59 1.27 -35.44
N LEU A 43 6.71 -0.04 -35.55
CA LEU A 43 6.04 -0.97 -34.62
C LEU A 43 6.64 -0.86 -33.22
N SER A 44 7.96 -0.78 -33.08
CA SER A 44 8.64 -0.54 -31.81
C SER A 44 8.20 0.78 -31.19
N HIS A 45 8.11 1.84 -31.98
CA HIS A 45 7.69 3.15 -31.50
C HIS A 45 6.25 3.14 -30.96
N CYS A 46 5.34 2.37 -31.53
CA CYS A 46 3.98 2.22 -31.01
C CYS A 46 3.97 1.70 -29.54
N ILE A 47 4.87 0.77 -29.21
CA ILE A 47 4.98 0.24 -27.85
C ILE A 47 5.69 1.24 -26.92
N GLU A 48 6.77 1.87 -27.38
CA GLU A 48 7.55 2.86 -26.60
C GLU A 48 6.70 4.06 -26.11
N VAL A 49 5.76 4.52 -26.93
CA VAL A 49 4.87 5.63 -26.56
C VAL A 49 3.72 5.21 -25.61
N GLY A 50 3.65 3.94 -25.25
CA GLY A 50 2.67 3.43 -24.29
C GLY A 50 1.49 2.67 -24.89
N GLY A 51 1.58 2.26 -26.18
CA GLY A 51 0.66 1.28 -26.75
C GLY A 51 0.89 -0.11 -26.16
N ASP A 52 -0.15 -0.88 -26.03
CA ASP A 52 -0.06 -2.25 -25.51
C ASP A 52 0.11 -3.29 -26.61
N ASP A 53 -0.28 -2.94 -27.84
CA ASP A 53 -0.17 -3.80 -29.03
C ASP A 53 -0.36 -2.97 -30.31
N PHE A 54 -0.16 -3.61 -31.47
CA PHE A 54 -0.44 -3.02 -32.77
C PHE A 54 -1.11 -4.02 -33.71
N LEU A 55 -1.76 -3.50 -34.76
CA LEU A 55 -2.41 -4.29 -35.79
C LEU A 55 -2.20 -3.58 -37.14
N THR A 56 -1.62 -4.32 -38.11
CA THR A 56 -1.31 -3.80 -39.45
C THR A 56 -2.55 -3.87 -40.37
N LYS A 57 -2.81 -2.79 -41.11
CA LYS A 57 -3.85 -2.75 -42.14
C LYS A 57 -3.34 -3.33 -43.47
N PRO A 58 -4.17 -4.13 -44.19
CA PRO A 58 -5.48 -4.63 -43.83
C PRO A 58 -5.39 -5.74 -42.80
N PHE A 59 -6.19 -5.71 -41.74
CA PHE A 59 -6.12 -6.71 -40.68
C PHE A 59 -7.11 -7.86 -40.87
N ASN A 60 -6.66 -9.05 -40.45
CA ASN A 60 -7.49 -10.24 -40.44
C ASN A 60 -8.41 -10.22 -39.21
N HIS A 61 -9.69 -10.52 -39.44
CA HIS A 61 -10.71 -10.52 -38.38
C HIS A 61 -10.38 -11.51 -37.24
N THR A 62 -9.79 -12.66 -37.56
CA THR A 62 -9.38 -13.67 -36.56
C THR A 62 -8.27 -13.13 -35.66
N VAL A 63 -7.28 -12.45 -36.23
CA VAL A 63 -6.17 -11.82 -35.50
C VAL A 63 -6.72 -10.69 -34.61
N LEU A 64 -7.58 -9.84 -35.13
CA LEU A 64 -8.23 -8.78 -34.36
C LEU A 64 -8.97 -9.36 -33.15
N LYS A 65 -9.80 -10.38 -33.38
CA LYS A 65 -10.55 -11.03 -32.30
C LYS A 65 -9.64 -11.63 -31.22
N ALA A 66 -8.54 -12.28 -31.63
CA ALA A 66 -7.58 -12.87 -30.70
C ALA A 66 -6.92 -11.79 -29.82
N LYS A 67 -6.51 -10.65 -30.44
CA LYS A 67 -5.92 -9.51 -29.70
C LYS A 67 -6.92 -8.86 -28.74
N VAL A 68 -8.17 -8.66 -29.17
CA VAL A 68 -9.24 -8.16 -28.29
C VAL A 68 -9.41 -9.06 -27.05
N LEU A 69 -9.56 -10.36 -27.24
CA LEU A 69 -9.71 -11.31 -26.13
C LEU A 69 -8.50 -11.30 -25.19
N SER A 70 -7.29 -11.19 -25.73
CA SER A 70 -6.07 -11.07 -24.92
C SER A 70 -6.09 -9.81 -24.06
N MET A 71 -6.39 -8.66 -24.66
CA MET A 71 -6.41 -7.37 -23.96
C MET A 71 -7.54 -7.27 -22.95
N GLU A 72 -8.69 -7.89 -23.20
CA GLU A 72 -9.76 -8.00 -22.22
C GLU A 72 -9.34 -8.81 -20.98
N ARG A 73 -8.58 -9.89 -21.19
CA ARG A 73 -8.02 -10.69 -20.09
C ARG A 73 -7.06 -9.83 -19.24
N ILE A 74 -6.14 -9.13 -19.87
CA ILE A 74 -5.18 -8.25 -19.21
C ILE A 74 -5.92 -7.16 -18.42
N SER A 75 -6.88 -6.47 -19.04
CA SER A 75 -7.69 -5.43 -18.39
C SER A 75 -8.44 -5.97 -17.16
N ARG A 76 -8.98 -7.19 -17.25
CA ARG A 76 -9.66 -7.84 -16.14
C ARG A 76 -8.71 -8.15 -14.98
N LEU A 77 -7.50 -8.64 -15.29
CA LEU A 77 -6.49 -8.93 -14.28
C LEU A 77 -6.02 -7.64 -13.58
N HIS A 78 -5.78 -6.57 -14.33
CA HIS A 78 -5.43 -5.26 -13.76
C HIS A 78 -6.52 -4.72 -12.82
N LYS A 79 -7.78 -4.80 -13.24
CA LYS A 79 -8.91 -4.39 -12.38
C LYS A 79 -8.98 -5.22 -11.10
N ARG A 80 -8.81 -6.53 -11.21
CA ARG A 80 -8.83 -7.43 -10.04
C ARG A 80 -7.67 -7.14 -9.09
N LEU A 81 -6.47 -6.93 -9.62
CA LEU A 81 -5.30 -6.56 -8.84
C LEU A 81 -5.52 -5.24 -8.09
N GLY A 82 -6.03 -4.21 -8.78
CA GLY A 82 -6.34 -2.93 -8.16
C GLY A 82 -7.39 -3.04 -7.05
N THR A 83 -8.43 -3.87 -7.23
CA THR A 83 -9.43 -4.11 -6.19
C THR A 83 -8.83 -4.82 -4.97
N LEU A 84 -8.02 -5.86 -5.19
CA LEU A 84 -7.36 -6.60 -4.11
C LEU A 84 -6.38 -5.70 -3.35
N TYR A 85 -5.60 -4.88 -4.05
CA TYR A 85 -4.68 -3.93 -3.42
C TYR A 85 -5.41 -2.89 -2.56
N ALA A 86 -6.51 -2.33 -3.08
CA ALA A 86 -7.32 -1.39 -2.32
C ALA A 86 -7.97 -2.02 -1.08
N GLN A 87 -8.41 -3.29 -1.20
CA GLN A 87 -8.96 -4.03 -0.06
C GLN A 87 -7.89 -4.30 0.99
N MET A 88 -6.72 -4.79 0.57
CA MET A 88 -5.60 -5.07 1.48
C MET A 88 -5.17 -3.81 2.25
N LYS A 89 -5.07 -2.67 1.55
CA LYS A 89 -4.73 -1.38 2.18
C LYS A 89 -5.78 -0.97 3.21
N LYS A 90 -7.05 -1.13 2.90
CA LYS A 90 -8.15 -0.83 3.83
C LYS A 90 -8.14 -1.73 5.06
N ASP A 91 -7.87 -3.02 4.88
CA ASP A 91 -7.78 -3.98 5.97
C ASP A 91 -6.59 -3.65 6.89
N GLU A 92 -5.46 -3.23 6.31
CA GLU A 92 -4.28 -2.77 7.03
C GLU A 92 -4.56 -1.50 7.85
N GLU A 93 -5.18 -0.48 7.25
CA GLU A 93 -5.59 0.75 7.94
C GLU A 93 -6.57 0.48 9.09
N MET A 94 -7.51 -0.45 8.89
CA MET A 94 -8.46 -0.85 9.92
C MET A 94 -7.76 -1.57 11.08
N ALA A 95 -6.86 -2.49 10.78
CA ALA A 95 -6.08 -3.21 11.79
C ALA A 95 -5.22 -2.23 12.61
N GLU A 96 -4.58 -1.24 11.97
CA GLU A 96 -3.83 -0.18 12.63
C GLU A 96 -4.71 0.62 13.60
N SER A 97 -5.87 1.05 13.15
CA SER A 97 -6.80 1.83 13.98
C SER A 97 -7.22 1.07 15.24
N VAL A 98 -7.56 -0.20 15.12
CA VAL A 98 -7.93 -1.06 16.25
C VAL A 98 -6.74 -1.24 17.19
N PHE A 99 -5.57 -1.48 16.64
CA PHE A 99 -4.35 -1.72 17.36
C PHE A 99 -3.87 -0.49 18.13
N SER A 100 -3.77 0.65 17.45
CA SER A 100 -3.40 1.93 18.06
C SER A 100 -4.37 2.31 19.17
N GLY A 101 -5.68 2.07 18.97
CA GLY A 101 -6.68 2.24 20.00
C GLY A 101 -6.43 1.38 21.24
N ALA A 102 -6.07 0.11 21.08
CA ALA A 102 -5.82 -0.81 22.19
C ALA A 102 -4.51 -0.51 22.95
N VAL A 103 -3.45 -0.13 22.23
CA VAL A 103 -2.13 0.11 22.81
C VAL A 103 -2.00 1.55 23.34
N ILE A 104 -2.41 2.55 22.55
CA ILE A 104 -2.17 3.98 22.88
C ILE A 104 -3.24 4.54 23.82
N ALA A 105 -4.52 4.13 23.67
CA ALA A 105 -5.62 4.70 24.44
C ALA A 105 -5.50 4.48 25.97
N GLY A 106 -4.69 3.54 26.39
CA GLY A 106 -4.42 3.31 27.81
C GLY A 106 -3.27 4.13 28.41
N ASN A 107 -2.60 4.99 27.62
CA ASN A 107 -1.54 5.85 28.12
C ASN A 107 -2.10 7.01 28.94
N VAL A 108 -1.38 7.36 30.00
CA VAL A 108 -1.72 8.47 30.90
C VAL A 108 -0.69 9.60 30.77
N ALA A 109 -1.01 10.79 31.28
CA ALA A 109 -0.12 11.97 31.29
C ALA A 109 0.40 12.40 29.90
N MET A 110 -0.31 12.12 28.83
CA MET A 110 0.12 12.45 27.46
C MET A 110 0.14 13.96 27.21
N ASP A 111 -0.54 14.76 27.99
CA ASP A 111 -0.50 16.21 28.01
C ASP A 111 0.80 16.77 28.60
N GLN A 112 1.48 15.99 29.42
CA GLN A 112 2.76 16.33 30.06
C GLN A 112 3.97 15.82 29.27
N LEU A 113 3.74 14.93 28.30
CA LEU A 113 4.78 14.33 27.49
C LEU A 113 4.79 14.90 26.08
N ARG A 114 5.95 15.33 25.62
CA ARG A 114 6.15 15.65 24.19
C ARG A 114 6.76 14.46 23.48
N THR A 115 6.00 13.88 22.58
CA THR A 115 6.41 12.69 21.84
C THR A 115 6.47 12.98 20.35
N LEU A 116 7.48 12.39 19.68
CA LEU A 116 7.59 12.40 18.23
C LEU A 116 7.72 10.94 17.78
N LEU A 117 6.69 10.42 17.13
CA LEU A 117 6.68 9.10 16.52
C LEU A 117 6.62 9.28 14.99
N GLN A 118 7.60 8.77 14.28
CA GLN A 118 7.65 8.79 12.81
C GLN A 118 7.73 7.35 12.29
N PRO A 119 6.56 6.68 12.11
CA PRO A 119 6.55 5.33 11.62
C PRO A 119 7.08 5.26 10.18
N ALA A 120 7.93 4.28 9.90
CA ALA A 120 8.44 4.02 8.55
C ALA A 120 7.39 3.33 7.65
N ALA A 121 6.35 2.75 8.24
CA ALA A 121 5.25 2.06 7.58
C ALA A 121 3.93 2.36 8.35
N VAL A 122 2.81 1.82 7.86
CA VAL A 122 1.49 1.95 8.51
C VAL A 122 1.54 1.47 9.96
N PHE A 123 2.28 0.40 10.24
CA PHE A 123 2.55 -0.09 11.60
C PHE A 123 4.01 0.19 11.99
N SER A 124 4.22 0.82 13.15
CA SER A 124 5.54 0.95 13.77
C SER A 124 5.79 -0.20 14.75
N GLY A 125 7.06 -0.66 14.81
CA GLY A 125 7.55 -1.51 15.89
C GLY A 125 7.77 -0.73 17.19
N ASP A 126 7.84 0.61 17.09
CA ASP A 126 8.06 1.48 18.25
C ASP A 126 6.80 1.59 19.09
N VAL A 127 6.93 1.43 20.39
CA VAL A 127 5.85 1.58 21.35
C VAL A 127 6.25 2.50 22.50
N LEU A 128 5.37 3.45 22.80
CA LEU A 128 5.45 4.28 24.00
C LEU A 128 4.25 3.94 24.91
N LEU A 129 4.54 3.52 26.13
CA LEU A 129 3.52 3.25 27.14
C LEU A 129 3.76 4.13 28.37
N SER A 130 2.68 4.57 29.01
CA SER A 130 2.73 5.30 30.27
C SER A 130 1.63 4.83 31.22
N ALA A 131 1.96 4.72 32.49
CA ALA A 131 1.00 4.34 33.55
C ALA A 131 1.45 4.91 34.91
N TYR A 132 0.48 5.24 35.77
CA TYR A 132 0.77 5.64 37.13
C TYR A 132 0.90 4.43 38.05
N GLU A 133 1.86 4.50 38.98
CA GLU A 133 1.92 3.63 40.15
C GLU A 133 0.92 4.07 41.21
N PRO A 134 0.63 3.20 42.21
CA PRO A 134 -0.21 3.58 43.37
C PRO A 134 0.39 4.72 44.21
N SER A 135 1.70 4.94 44.14
CA SER A 135 2.41 6.08 44.77
C SER A 135 2.11 7.41 44.11
N GLY A 136 1.61 7.41 42.86
CA GLY A 136 1.42 8.58 42.00
C GLY A 136 2.59 8.80 41.05
N ASP A 137 3.63 7.99 41.10
CA ASP A 137 4.78 8.07 40.19
C ASP A 137 4.38 7.60 38.79
N LEU A 138 4.94 8.27 37.76
CA LEU A 138 4.69 7.95 36.35
C LEU A 138 5.77 7.01 35.82
N ASN A 139 5.41 5.83 35.44
CA ASN A 139 6.27 4.91 34.70
C ASN A 139 6.08 5.10 33.19
N ILE A 140 7.19 5.16 32.45
CA ILE A 140 7.24 5.24 30.99
C ILE A 140 8.06 4.07 30.47
N LEU A 141 7.52 3.35 29.46
CA LEU A 141 8.22 2.31 28.73
C LEU A 141 8.34 2.68 27.25
N LEU A 142 9.56 2.67 26.76
CA LEU A 142 9.89 2.74 25.33
C LEU A 142 10.31 1.35 24.89
N GLY A 143 9.70 0.85 23.83
CA GLY A 143 10.03 -0.44 23.24
C GLY A 143 10.18 -0.30 21.72
N ASP A 144 11.08 -1.11 21.17
CA ASP A 144 11.28 -1.24 19.73
C ASP A 144 11.23 -2.74 19.38
N PHE A 145 10.19 -3.13 18.62
CA PHE A 145 10.06 -4.50 18.12
C PHE A 145 10.79 -4.63 16.80
N THR A 146 11.65 -5.62 16.70
CA THR A 146 12.40 -5.89 15.46
C THR A 146 11.46 -6.14 14.28
N GLY A 147 11.68 -5.42 13.19
CA GLY A 147 10.86 -5.48 11.98
C GLY A 147 9.84 -4.35 11.90
N HIS A 148 8.92 -4.46 10.94
CA HIS A 148 7.88 -3.47 10.69
C HIS A 148 6.56 -4.17 10.32
N GLY A 149 5.48 -3.42 10.32
CA GLY A 149 4.18 -3.91 9.96
C GLY A 149 3.44 -4.60 11.10
N LEU A 150 2.34 -5.27 10.77
CA LEU A 150 1.39 -5.86 11.72
C LEU A 150 2.03 -6.87 12.69
N ALA A 151 3.01 -7.65 12.24
CA ALA A 151 3.68 -8.64 13.07
C ALA A 151 4.44 -8.01 14.25
N ALA A 152 5.18 -6.94 14.02
CA ALA A 152 5.86 -6.18 15.05
C ALA A 152 4.86 -5.53 16.01
N ALA A 153 3.79 -4.97 15.48
CA ALA A 153 2.75 -4.31 16.25
C ALA A 153 2.00 -5.30 17.19
N ILE A 154 1.68 -6.51 16.76
CA ILE A 154 0.98 -7.52 17.59
C ILE A 154 1.75 -7.82 18.88
N GLY A 155 3.09 -7.80 18.85
CA GLY A 155 3.94 -7.97 20.04
C GLY A 155 3.71 -6.92 21.12
N ALA A 156 3.29 -5.72 20.77
CA ALA A 156 3.04 -4.63 21.72
C ALA A 156 1.78 -4.84 22.60
N LEU A 157 0.80 -5.64 22.17
CA LEU A 157 -0.42 -5.90 22.96
C LEU A 157 -0.10 -6.58 24.30
N PRO A 158 0.54 -7.77 24.35
CA PRO A 158 0.88 -8.41 25.62
C PRO A 158 1.86 -7.58 26.46
N VAL A 159 2.73 -6.78 25.82
CA VAL A 159 3.62 -5.85 26.52
C VAL A 159 2.83 -4.74 27.20
N SER A 160 1.90 -4.10 26.49
CA SER A 160 1.10 -3.01 27.03
C SER A 160 0.21 -3.47 28.20
N GLU A 161 -0.44 -4.62 28.07
CA GLU A 161 -1.24 -5.21 29.15
C GLU A 161 -0.39 -5.53 30.38
N THR A 162 0.77 -6.18 30.18
CA THR A 162 1.67 -6.56 31.27
C THR A 162 2.23 -5.33 31.96
N PHE A 163 2.71 -4.36 31.20
CA PHE A 163 3.24 -3.10 31.72
C PHE A 163 2.22 -2.39 32.60
N ARG A 164 1.01 -2.14 32.09
CA ARG A 164 -0.05 -1.45 32.85
C ARG A 164 -0.50 -2.20 34.08
N ALA A 165 -0.77 -3.51 33.93
CA ALA A 165 -1.25 -4.31 35.04
C ALA A 165 -0.24 -4.44 36.19
N MET A 166 1.06 -4.50 35.86
CA MET A 166 2.10 -4.60 36.91
C MET A 166 2.42 -3.22 37.51
N THR A 167 2.47 -2.14 36.69
CA THR A 167 2.65 -0.78 37.19
C THR A 167 1.52 -0.40 38.17
N GLN A 168 0.28 -0.62 37.82
CA GLN A 168 -0.87 -0.32 38.68
C GLN A 168 -0.88 -1.11 40.02
N LYS A 169 -0.14 -2.22 40.07
CA LYS A 169 0.05 -3.03 41.31
C LYS A 169 1.29 -2.63 42.08
N GLY A 170 2.05 -1.65 41.63
CA GLY A 170 3.26 -1.16 42.29
C GLY A 170 4.47 -2.08 42.18
N PHE A 171 4.56 -2.92 41.12
CA PHE A 171 5.76 -3.71 40.87
C PHE A 171 6.92 -2.81 40.43
N SER A 172 8.14 -3.14 40.86
CA SER A 172 9.32 -2.40 40.44
C SER A 172 9.57 -2.53 38.92
N PRO A 173 10.27 -1.56 38.30
CA PRO A 173 10.60 -1.61 36.86
C PRO A 173 11.30 -2.92 36.45
N GLN A 174 12.17 -3.45 37.31
CA GLN A 174 12.87 -4.71 37.05
C GLN A 174 11.90 -5.90 36.99
N GLN A 175 10.91 -5.92 37.89
CA GLN A 175 9.87 -6.98 37.93
C GLN A 175 8.95 -6.85 36.70
N ILE A 176 8.60 -5.65 36.29
CA ILE A 176 7.81 -5.37 35.10
C ILE A 176 8.53 -5.88 33.85
N LEU A 177 9.81 -5.54 33.65
CA LEU A 177 10.62 -6.04 32.53
C LEU A 177 10.74 -7.57 32.55
N ALA A 178 10.97 -8.18 33.72
CA ALA A 178 10.98 -9.63 33.84
C ALA A 178 9.63 -10.27 33.50
N GLY A 179 8.53 -9.61 33.84
CA GLY A 179 7.17 -9.99 33.47
C GLY A 179 6.91 -9.96 31.99
N ILE A 180 7.33 -8.89 31.33
CA ILE A 180 7.26 -8.71 29.88
C ILE A 180 8.07 -9.80 29.17
N ASN A 181 9.32 -10.00 29.53
CA ASN A 181 10.20 -11.00 28.93
C ASN A 181 9.70 -12.45 29.05
N ARG A 182 8.81 -12.73 30.00
CA ARG A 182 8.19 -14.06 30.12
C ARG A 182 6.98 -14.24 29.20
N LYS A 183 6.43 -13.15 28.67
CA LYS A 183 5.26 -13.20 27.79
C LYS A 183 5.62 -13.06 26.30
N LEU A 184 6.78 -12.50 25.98
CA LEU A 184 7.37 -12.48 24.64
C LEU A 184 8.09 -13.80 24.34
#